data_ddd9b8cbf08c0d2df7c9a581ba8a00f9
#
_entry.id   ddd9b8cbf08c0d2df7c9a581ba8a00f9
#
_cell.length_a   1.000
_cell.length_b   1.000
_cell.length_c   1.000
_cell.angle_alpha   90.00
_cell.angle_beta   90.00
_cell.angle_gamma   90.00
#
_symmetry.space_group_name_H-M   'P 1'
#
loop_
_entity.id
_entity.type
_entity.pdbx_description
1 polymer ?
#
loop_
_entity_poly.entity_id
_entity_poly.type
_entity_poly.pdbx_seq_one_letter_code
_entity_poly.pdbx_strand_id
1 'polypeptide(L)'
;MIQRDIEGNELVERRLCPLIELDEGRDVPLARLVRYWFSLPRPNGILPDVNEVGLMDLTRLGVLGWFHVIGVDSENPLNYRYDVHALRTIGGHTGIRIGEVGSNVLRRSLEHDYAAAKSSQIPLFQTVRTDLRSHSREYRRVTMPLASGSDDVTHLLVGVHFNEK
;
A
#
# COMPACT_ATOMS: atom_id res chain seq x y z
N MET A 1 -13.13 3.71 11.76
CA MET A 1 -13.69 4.76 10.88
C MET A 1 -13.81 4.21 9.46
N ILE A 2 -14.95 4.38 8.85
CA ILE A 2 -15.20 4.00 7.45
C ILE A 2 -15.16 5.27 6.60
N GLN A 3 -14.39 5.24 5.54
CA GLN A 3 -14.30 6.30 4.53
C GLN A 3 -14.87 5.80 3.22
N ARG A 4 -15.64 6.63 2.55
CA ARG A 4 -16.26 6.32 1.26
C ARG A 4 -16.02 7.43 0.27
N ASP A 5 -15.56 7.05 -0.92
CA ASP A 5 -15.52 7.91 -2.10
C ASP A 5 -16.52 7.35 -3.11
N ILE A 6 -17.41 8.19 -3.58
CA ILE A 6 -18.51 7.81 -4.48
C ILE A 6 -18.53 8.78 -5.66
N GLU A 7 -18.68 8.23 -6.87
CA GLU A 7 -18.90 9.00 -8.08
C GLU A 7 -19.76 8.20 -9.05
N GLY A 8 -20.98 8.69 -9.33
CA GLY A 8 -21.95 7.93 -10.13
C GLY A 8 -22.27 6.60 -9.47
N ASN A 9 -22.01 5.51 -10.19
CA ASN A 9 -22.19 4.13 -9.70
C ASN A 9 -20.90 3.50 -9.15
N GLU A 10 -19.81 4.27 -9.07
CA GLU A 10 -18.55 3.78 -8.56
C GLU A 10 -18.38 4.12 -7.07
N LEU A 11 -17.81 3.17 -6.32
CA LEU A 11 -17.59 3.27 -4.89
C LEU A 11 -16.21 2.73 -4.54
N VAL A 12 -15.50 3.45 -3.68
CA VAL A 12 -14.36 2.92 -2.91
C VAL A 12 -14.65 3.14 -1.43
N GLU A 13 -14.79 2.05 -0.69
CA GLU A 13 -15.00 2.06 0.75
C GLU A 13 -13.75 1.51 1.45
N ARG A 14 -13.28 2.22 2.47
CA ARG A 14 -12.10 1.83 3.25
C ARG A 14 -12.41 1.89 4.72
N ARG A 15 -11.98 0.87 5.45
CA ARG A 15 -12.02 0.86 6.91
C ARG A 15 -10.60 0.74 7.44
N LEU A 16 -10.18 1.72 8.24
CA LEU A 16 -8.94 1.64 8.99
C LEU A 16 -9.15 0.69 10.17
N CYS A 17 -8.27 -0.28 10.31
CA CYS A 17 -8.29 -1.30 11.34
C CYS A 17 -7.03 -1.21 12.22
N PRO A 18 -7.13 -1.53 13.52
CA PRO A 18 -5.93 -1.74 14.32
C PRO A 18 -5.05 -2.85 13.73
N LEU A 19 -3.74 -2.67 13.75
CA LEU A 19 -2.82 -3.66 13.19
C LEU A 19 -2.93 -5.03 13.87
N ILE A 20 -3.31 -5.05 15.14
CA ILE A 20 -3.56 -6.30 15.89
C ILE A 20 -4.70 -7.15 15.29
N GLU A 21 -5.60 -6.57 14.50
CA GLU A 21 -6.64 -7.30 13.80
C GLU A 21 -6.14 -8.04 12.55
N LEU A 22 -4.87 -7.86 12.19
CA LEU A 22 -4.26 -8.61 11.09
C LEU A 22 -4.21 -10.09 11.45
N ASP A 23 -4.92 -10.89 10.67
CA ASP A 23 -5.01 -12.34 10.89
C ASP A 23 -3.85 -13.05 10.18
N GLU A 24 -2.91 -13.54 10.98
CA GLU A 24 -1.74 -14.26 10.48
C GLU A 24 -2.08 -15.56 9.73
N GLY A 25 -3.24 -16.16 10.01
CA GLY A 25 -3.72 -17.36 9.31
C GLY A 25 -4.39 -17.05 7.98
N ARG A 26 -5.12 -15.94 7.90
CA ARG A 26 -5.86 -15.53 6.69
C ARG A 26 -5.05 -14.61 5.79
N ASP A 27 -4.32 -13.67 6.39
CA ASP A 27 -3.60 -12.62 5.69
C ASP A 27 -2.09 -12.90 5.66
N VAL A 28 -1.71 -14.13 5.33
CA VAL A 28 -0.31 -14.60 5.39
C VAL A 28 0.66 -13.66 4.68
N PRO A 29 0.42 -13.20 3.44
CA PRO A 29 1.35 -12.28 2.78
C PRO A 29 1.52 -10.96 3.54
N LEU A 30 0.44 -10.41 4.07
CA LEU A 30 0.46 -9.15 4.82
C LEU A 30 1.21 -9.29 6.15
N ALA A 31 0.95 -10.37 6.87
CA ALA A 31 1.61 -10.66 8.14
C ALA A 31 3.13 -10.80 7.95
N ARG A 32 3.56 -11.48 6.89
CA ARG A 32 4.98 -11.63 6.53
C ARG A 32 5.63 -10.28 6.18
N LEU A 33 4.94 -9.45 5.41
CA LEU A 33 5.43 -8.11 5.05
C LEU A 33 5.54 -7.20 6.28
N VAL A 34 4.58 -7.24 7.19
CA VAL A 34 4.63 -6.45 8.43
C VAL A 34 5.80 -6.87 9.32
N ARG A 35 6.00 -8.17 9.53
CA ARG A 35 7.16 -8.68 10.27
C ARG A 35 8.48 -8.28 9.62
N TYR A 36 8.54 -8.37 8.30
CA TYR A 36 9.71 -7.95 7.52
C TYR A 36 10.01 -6.47 7.75
N TRP A 37 9.00 -5.61 7.64
CA TRP A 37 9.15 -4.18 7.89
C TRP A 37 9.68 -3.88 9.29
N PHE A 38 9.16 -4.54 10.33
CA PHE A 38 9.65 -4.38 11.69
C PHE A 38 11.07 -4.89 11.89
N SER A 39 11.54 -5.84 11.10
CA SER A 39 12.88 -6.41 11.17
C SER A 39 13.95 -5.58 10.45
N LEU A 40 13.56 -4.65 9.59
CA LEU A 40 14.50 -3.85 8.80
C LEU A 40 15.31 -2.89 9.67
N PRO A 41 16.59 -2.65 9.35
CA PRO A 41 17.40 -1.64 10.02
C PRO A 41 16.79 -0.25 9.93
N ARG A 42 16.93 0.51 11.00
CA ARG A 42 16.48 1.89 11.11
C ARG A 42 17.67 2.81 11.39
N PRO A 43 18.34 3.28 10.33
CA PRO A 43 19.57 4.08 10.49
C PRO A 43 19.39 5.31 11.38
N ASN A 44 18.21 5.96 11.28
CA ASN A 44 17.86 7.14 12.06
C ASN A 44 16.94 6.80 13.27
N GLY A 45 16.74 5.52 13.56
CA GLY A 45 16.02 5.02 14.73
C GLY A 45 14.50 4.97 14.60
N ILE A 46 13.88 5.56 13.56
CA ILE A 46 12.43 5.66 13.39
C ILE A 46 11.93 4.81 12.22
N LEU A 47 12.42 5.07 11.01
CA LEU A 47 11.94 4.44 9.78
C LEU A 47 12.99 3.54 9.14
N PRO A 48 12.58 2.40 8.57
CA PRO A 48 13.46 1.63 7.71
C PRO A 48 13.83 2.40 6.46
N ASP A 49 15.05 2.19 5.96
CA ASP A 49 15.51 2.73 4.69
C ASP A 49 14.99 1.88 3.53
N VAL A 50 14.52 2.54 2.45
CA VAL A 50 14.01 1.85 1.26
C VAL A 50 15.09 0.96 0.60
N ASN A 51 16.36 1.33 0.71
CA ASN A 51 17.46 0.54 0.16
C ASN A 51 17.69 -0.79 0.89
N GLU A 52 17.16 -0.94 2.10
CA GLU A 52 17.20 -2.20 2.87
C GLU A 52 16.09 -3.17 2.43
N VAL A 53 15.14 -2.73 1.63
CA VAL A 53 14.07 -3.58 1.09
C VAL A 53 14.65 -4.38 -0.08
N GLY A 54 14.98 -5.63 0.18
CA GLY A 54 15.64 -6.53 -0.77
C GLY A 54 14.67 -7.42 -1.54
N LEU A 55 14.79 -7.46 -2.87
CA LEU A 55 13.97 -8.36 -3.71
C LEU A 55 14.17 -9.83 -3.33
N MET A 56 15.40 -10.22 -2.98
CA MET A 56 15.70 -11.59 -2.57
C MET A 56 15.01 -11.96 -1.26
N ASP A 57 14.94 -11.03 -0.31
CA ASP A 57 14.24 -11.26 0.95
C ASP A 57 12.74 -11.42 0.72
N LEU A 58 12.15 -10.56 -0.12
CA LEU A 58 10.73 -10.65 -0.48
C LEU A 58 10.42 -11.94 -1.25
N THR A 59 11.34 -12.41 -2.08
CA THR A 59 11.23 -13.70 -2.76
C THR A 59 11.22 -14.86 -1.75
N ARG A 60 12.12 -14.85 -0.77
CA ARG A 60 12.19 -15.88 0.28
C ARG A 60 10.95 -15.89 1.17
N LEU A 61 10.33 -14.73 1.39
CA LEU A 61 9.08 -14.63 2.14
C LEU A 61 7.87 -15.16 1.36
N GLY A 62 8.01 -15.37 0.05
CA GLY A 62 6.91 -15.84 -0.80
C GLY A 62 5.82 -14.77 -1.03
N VAL A 63 6.20 -13.48 -0.98
CA VAL A 63 5.24 -12.36 -1.11
C VAL A 63 5.30 -11.66 -2.47
N LEU A 64 6.04 -12.20 -3.43
CA LEU A 64 6.08 -11.65 -4.79
C LEU A 64 4.67 -11.61 -5.39
N GLY A 65 4.32 -10.47 -5.98
CA GLY A 65 2.99 -10.24 -6.53
C GLY A 65 1.95 -9.75 -5.52
N TRP A 66 2.30 -9.64 -4.23
CA TRP A 66 1.42 -9.20 -3.15
C TRP A 66 1.80 -7.84 -2.57
N PHE A 67 2.72 -7.12 -3.19
CA PHE A 67 3.15 -5.82 -2.70
C PHE A 67 3.36 -4.80 -3.82
N HIS A 68 3.24 -3.52 -3.43
CA HIS A 68 3.68 -2.37 -4.21
C HIS A 68 4.82 -1.66 -3.48
N VAL A 69 5.65 -0.97 -4.21
CA VAL A 69 6.52 0.09 -3.67
C VAL A 69 6.11 1.39 -4.35
N ILE A 70 5.73 2.37 -3.55
CA ILE A 70 5.24 3.66 -4.02
C ILE A 70 6.25 4.74 -3.66
N GLY A 71 6.73 5.49 -4.64
CA GLY A 71 7.49 6.71 -4.41
C GLY A 71 6.56 7.85 -4.04
N VAL A 72 6.77 8.46 -2.87
CA VAL A 72 5.94 9.55 -2.33
C VAL A 72 6.74 10.80 -1.98
N ASP A 73 7.86 10.99 -2.64
CA ASP A 73 8.79 12.11 -2.44
C ASP A 73 8.34 13.45 -3.05
N SER A 74 7.14 13.47 -3.64
CA SER A 74 6.48 14.67 -4.13
C SER A 74 5.51 15.24 -3.09
N GLU A 75 5.31 16.57 -3.07
CA GLU A 75 4.25 17.20 -2.26
C GLU A 75 2.86 16.98 -2.86
N ASN A 76 2.77 16.77 -4.17
CA ASN A 76 1.52 16.51 -4.87
C ASN A 76 1.28 15.00 -4.97
N PRO A 77 0.25 14.43 -4.28
CA PRO A 77 -0.04 13.00 -4.32
C PRO A 77 -0.32 12.45 -5.73
N LEU A 78 -0.76 13.27 -6.68
CA LEU A 78 -0.95 12.85 -8.07
C LEU A 78 0.35 12.43 -8.76
N ASN A 79 1.49 12.91 -8.26
CA ASN A 79 2.82 12.56 -8.73
C ASN A 79 3.44 11.35 -8.04
N TYR A 80 2.79 10.79 -7.03
CA TYR A 80 3.22 9.52 -6.43
C TYR A 80 3.23 8.44 -7.51
N ARG A 81 4.25 7.60 -7.49
CA ARG A 81 4.49 6.65 -8.57
C ARG A 81 4.66 5.23 -8.06
N TYR A 82 4.08 4.29 -8.79
CA TYR A 82 4.34 2.87 -8.57
C TYR A 82 5.73 2.52 -9.08
N ASP A 83 6.71 2.44 -8.17
CA ASP A 83 8.06 1.95 -8.50
C ASP A 83 8.03 0.43 -8.74
N VAL A 84 7.21 -0.29 -7.94
CA VAL A 84 6.85 -1.69 -8.16
C VAL A 84 5.34 -1.84 -7.96
N HIS A 85 4.66 -2.48 -8.88
CA HIS A 85 3.22 -2.79 -8.78
C HIS A 85 3.02 -4.29 -8.59
N ALA A 86 2.13 -4.67 -7.65
CA ALA A 86 1.84 -6.07 -7.39
C ALA A 86 1.27 -6.78 -8.64
N LEU A 87 1.88 -7.88 -9.03
CA LEU A 87 1.52 -8.63 -10.22
C LEU A 87 0.12 -9.25 -10.16
N ARG A 88 -0.41 -9.45 -8.96
CA ARG A 88 -1.73 -10.04 -8.75
C ARG A 88 -2.86 -9.00 -8.76
N THR A 89 -2.55 -7.72 -8.91
CA THR A 89 -3.54 -6.68 -9.13
C THR A 89 -3.92 -6.61 -10.60
N ILE A 90 -5.12 -6.08 -10.88
CA ILE A 90 -5.57 -5.91 -12.27
C ILE A 90 -4.75 -4.81 -12.93
N GLY A 91 -4.17 -5.16 -14.09
CA GLY A 91 -3.34 -4.26 -14.88
C GLY A 91 -1.98 -4.00 -14.22
N GLY A 92 -0.90 -4.05 -14.94
CA GLY A 92 0.42 -3.66 -14.46
C GLY A 92 0.54 -2.14 -14.47
N HIS A 93 0.79 -1.53 -13.29
CA HIS A 93 0.93 -0.08 -13.15
C HIS A 93 2.34 0.36 -12.77
N THR A 94 3.34 -0.54 -12.83
CA THR A 94 4.74 -0.18 -12.56
C THR A 94 5.17 0.98 -13.45
N GLY A 95 5.71 2.02 -12.85
CA GLY A 95 6.16 3.23 -13.51
C GLY A 95 5.09 4.29 -13.75
N ILE A 96 3.80 4.00 -13.51
CA ILE A 96 2.76 5.02 -13.65
C ILE A 96 2.58 5.83 -12.37
N ARG A 97 2.05 7.03 -12.52
CA ARG A 97 1.70 7.92 -11.41
C ARG A 97 0.27 7.67 -10.94
N ILE A 98 -0.01 8.01 -9.68
CA ILE A 98 -1.38 7.96 -9.15
C ILE A 98 -2.33 8.81 -9.99
N GLY A 99 -1.89 9.97 -10.49
CA GLY A 99 -2.67 10.83 -11.38
C GLY A 99 -3.11 10.20 -12.70
N GLU A 100 -2.46 9.10 -13.11
CA GLU A 100 -2.76 8.36 -14.35
C GLU A 100 -3.73 7.19 -14.12
N VAL A 101 -4.15 6.93 -12.87
CA VAL A 101 -5.14 5.89 -12.55
C VAL A 101 -6.48 6.27 -13.18
N GLY A 102 -7.09 5.34 -13.95
CA GLY A 102 -8.22 5.63 -14.81
C GLY A 102 -9.53 5.95 -14.07
N SER A 103 -9.82 5.31 -12.95
CA SER A 103 -11.01 5.61 -12.15
C SER A 103 -10.77 6.84 -11.28
N ASN A 104 -11.62 7.87 -11.41
CA ASN A 104 -11.55 9.08 -10.59
C ASN A 104 -11.76 8.79 -9.10
N VAL A 105 -12.71 7.93 -8.76
CA VAL A 105 -13.01 7.59 -7.37
C VAL A 105 -11.87 6.79 -6.74
N LEU A 106 -11.30 5.85 -7.49
CA LEU A 106 -10.12 5.09 -7.03
C LEU A 106 -8.92 6.02 -6.86
N ARG A 107 -8.65 6.88 -7.83
CA ARG A 107 -7.56 7.86 -7.76
C ARG A 107 -7.66 8.74 -6.53
N ARG A 108 -8.81 9.35 -6.25
CA ARG A 108 -9.03 10.18 -5.05
C ARG A 108 -8.77 9.40 -3.76
N SER A 109 -9.22 8.15 -3.69
CA SER A 109 -8.99 7.33 -2.50
C SER A 109 -7.52 7.00 -2.30
N LEU A 110 -6.78 6.73 -3.37
CA LEU A 110 -5.34 6.46 -3.32
C LEU A 110 -4.56 7.72 -2.93
N GLU A 111 -4.90 8.89 -3.50
CA GLU A 111 -4.30 10.16 -3.11
C GLU A 111 -4.43 10.40 -1.61
N HIS A 112 -5.65 10.27 -1.10
CA HIS A 112 -5.95 10.48 0.31
C HIS A 112 -5.19 9.50 1.21
N ASP A 113 -5.24 8.20 0.90
CA ASP A 113 -4.65 7.16 1.74
C ASP A 113 -3.13 7.21 1.74
N TYR A 114 -2.51 7.43 0.59
CA TYR A 114 -1.05 7.50 0.51
C TYR A 114 -0.49 8.81 1.08
N ALA A 115 -1.20 9.91 0.96
CA ALA A 115 -0.83 11.15 1.64
C ALA A 115 -0.92 10.99 3.18
N ALA A 116 -1.97 10.33 3.67
CA ALA A 116 -2.11 10.02 5.09
C ALA A 116 -0.99 9.09 5.58
N ALA A 117 -0.65 8.07 4.81
CA ALA A 117 0.45 7.15 5.13
C ALA A 117 1.81 7.85 5.15
N LYS A 118 2.04 8.78 4.21
CA LYS A 118 3.26 9.60 4.20
C LYS A 118 3.42 10.43 5.48
N SER A 119 2.32 10.91 6.03
CA SER A 119 2.31 11.68 7.29
C SER A 119 2.42 10.79 8.53
N SER A 120 2.29 9.48 8.39
CA SER A 120 2.39 8.49 9.47
C SER A 120 3.78 7.89 9.53
N GLN A 121 4.22 7.55 10.74
CA GLN A 121 5.48 6.82 10.96
C GLN A 121 5.24 5.36 11.36
N ILE A 122 4.00 4.91 11.30
CA ILE A 122 3.56 3.57 11.68
C ILE A 122 2.83 2.89 10.53
N PRO A 123 2.83 1.55 10.46
CA PRO A 123 2.00 0.81 9.52
C PRO A 123 0.51 1.11 9.68
N LEU A 124 -0.20 1.26 8.56
CA LEU A 124 -1.64 1.41 8.51
C LEU A 124 -2.27 0.17 7.88
N PHE A 125 -3.25 -0.42 8.57
CA PHE A 125 -3.97 -1.58 8.08
C PHE A 125 -5.40 -1.20 7.72
N GLN A 126 -5.83 -1.59 6.52
CA GLN A 126 -7.16 -1.26 6.00
C GLN A 126 -7.82 -2.48 5.37
N THR A 127 -9.14 -2.55 5.50
CA THR A 127 -9.98 -3.33 4.59
C THR A 127 -10.53 -2.40 3.52
N VAL A 128 -10.51 -2.83 2.27
CA VAL A 128 -10.90 -2.04 1.12
C VAL A 128 -11.92 -2.79 0.29
N ARG A 129 -12.99 -2.12 -0.06
CA ARG A 129 -13.98 -2.59 -1.02
C ARG A 129 -14.06 -1.60 -2.17
N THR A 130 -13.88 -2.09 -3.37
CA THR A 130 -14.07 -1.32 -4.59
C THR A 130 -15.23 -1.88 -5.39
N ASP A 131 -16.06 -1.00 -5.90
CA ASP A 131 -17.14 -1.30 -6.83
C ASP A 131 -17.02 -0.31 -7.99
N LEU A 132 -16.23 -0.69 -8.98
CA LEU A 132 -15.86 0.14 -10.12
C LEU A 132 -16.53 -0.42 -11.39
N ARG A 133 -16.61 0.41 -12.42
CA ARG A 133 -17.18 -0.01 -13.71
C ARG A 133 -16.46 -1.22 -14.31
N SER A 134 -15.14 -1.32 -14.10
CA SER A 134 -14.31 -2.40 -14.63
C SER A 134 -14.37 -3.67 -13.79
N HIS A 135 -14.59 -3.56 -12.49
CA HIS A 135 -14.54 -4.69 -11.55
C HIS A 135 -15.01 -4.31 -10.15
N SER A 136 -15.42 -5.32 -9.38
CA SER A 136 -15.71 -5.22 -7.95
C SER A 136 -14.75 -6.12 -7.20
N ARG A 137 -14.13 -5.61 -6.13
CA ARG A 137 -13.15 -6.33 -5.32
C ARG A 137 -13.23 -5.98 -3.86
N GLU A 138 -12.89 -6.96 -3.04
CA GLU A 138 -12.58 -6.77 -1.62
C GLU A 138 -11.16 -7.25 -1.37
N TYR A 139 -10.37 -6.43 -0.66
CA TYR A 139 -9.00 -6.79 -0.31
C TYR A 139 -8.59 -6.11 0.99
N ARG A 140 -7.49 -6.59 1.51
CA ARG A 140 -6.85 -6.02 2.68
C ARG A 140 -5.52 -5.41 2.27
N ARG A 141 -5.16 -4.32 2.92
CA ARG A 141 -3.98 -3.55 2.60
C ARG A 141 -3.25 -3.12 3.85
N VAL A 142 -1.94 -3.29 3.87
CA VAL A 142 -1.04 -2.69 4.86
C VAL A 142 -0.13 -1.70 4.14
N THR A 143 -0.05 -0.50 4.65
CA THR A 143 0.80 0.56 4.10
C THR A 143 1.86 0.93 5.13
N MET A 144 3.13 0.76 4.77
CA MET A 144 4.27 0.85 5.68
C MET A 144 5.25 1.89 5.18
N PRO A 145 5.56 2.94 5.98
CA PRO A 145 6.43 4.02 5.54
C PRO A 145 7.90 3.61 5.51
N LEU A 146 8.62 4.12 4.52
CA LEU A 146 10.06 3.96 4.33
C LEU A 146 10.71 5.33 4.12
N ALA A 147 11.95 5.46 4.54
CA ALA A 147 12.77 6.65 4.32
C ALA A 147 13.88 6.39 3.29
N SER A 148 14.59 7.44 2.91
CA SER A 148 15.80 7.35 2.10
C SER A 148 16.83 8.36 2.61
N GLY A 149 17.72 7.89 3.47
CA GLY A 149 18.82 8.70 4.03
C GLY A 149 18.41 9.80 5.01
N SER A 150 17.14 9.93 5.36
CA SER A 150 16.60 10.91 6.31
C SER A 150 15.44 10.30 7.09
N ASP A 151 14.80 11.08 8.00
CA ASP A 151 13.59 10.66 8.72
C ASP A 151 12.29 10.96 7.95
N ASP A 152 12.40 11.57 6.77
CA ASP A 152 11.24 11.86 5.93
C ASP A 152 10.80 10.62 5.17
N VAL A 153 9.50 10.39 5.12
CA VAL A 153 8.91 9.32 4.32
C VAL A 153 9.04 9.65 2.84
N THR A 154 9.77 8.83 2.11
CA THR A 154 10.01 8.97 0.67
C THR A 154 9.34 7.86 -0.15
N HIS A 155 9.08 6.72 0.49
CA HIS A 155 8.48 5.55 -0.13
C HIS A 155 7.48 4.89 0.82
N LEU A 156 6.57 4.12 0.24
CA LEU A 156 5.66 3.25 0.97
C LEU A 156 5.84 1.82 0.47
N LEU A 157 5.97 0.87 1.39
CA LEU A 157 5.81 -0.54 1.10
C LEU A 157 4.34 -0.90 1.37
N VAL A 158 3.63 -1.29 0.34
CA VAL A 158 2.19 -1.55 0.40
C VAL A 158 1.94 -3.03 0.13
N GLY A 159 1.47 -3.74 1.14
CA GLY A 159 1.00 -5.13 0.97
C GLY A 159 -0.47 -5.14 0.59
N VAL A 160 -0.85 -5.99 -0.35
CA VAL A 160 -2.23 -6.23 -0.76
C VAL A 160 -2.56 -7.70 -0.73
N HIS A 161 -3.72 -8.05 -0.20
CA HIS A 161 -4.19 -9.44 -0.17
C HIS A 161 -5.67 -9.45 -0.57
N PHE A 162 -5.97 -10.07 -1.71
CA PHE A 162 -7.32 -10.22 -2.20
C PHE A 162 -7.98 -11.43 -1.53
N ASN A 163 -9.25 -11.27 -1.15
CA ASN A 163 -10.06 -12.40 -0.73
C ASN A 163 -10.31 -13.26 -1.97
N GLU A 164 -9.72 -14.44 -2.01
CA GLU A 164 -10.08 -15.45 -3.00
C GLU A 164 -11.48 -15.96 -2.66
N LYS A 165 -12.39 -15.92 -3.66
CA LYS A 165 -13.71 -16.53 -3.55
C LYS A 165 -13.62 -18.00 -3.90
#